data_7574f65aae1e0e4a54463073bb4553d3
#
_entry.id   7574f65aae1e0e4a54463073bb4553d3
#
_cell.length_a   1.000
_cell.length_b   1.000
_cell.length_c   1.000
_cell.angle_alpha   90.00
_cell.angle_beta   90.00
_cell.angle_gamma   90.00
#
_symmetry.space_group_name_H-M   'P 1'
#
loop_
_entity.id
_entity.type
_entity.pdbx_description
1 polymer ?
#
loop_
_entity_poly.entity_id
_entity_poly.type
_entity_poly.pdbx_seq_one_letter_code
_entity_poly.pdbx_strand_id
1 'polypeptide(L)'
;DRTGLLYGAYGADGFCRALAEGIGKNAAIPFGRGRLEFHASPAFATLAAGLDAPVRHPALEQSNTAVYFGEQLFLKGYRRLQPGINPEVEVGRFLTDQSPYAHVAPVVGSVEYRRADGQTTTLALLQGYTANQGDSWNFAVDYLERFLGEPELPSDDRTGTPHAYFLSLIELLGRRTGELHQAFAVSTGNTVFEREPITPADLASWSSALQAEAV
;
A
#
# COMPACT_ATOMS: atom_id res chain seq x y z
N ASP A 1 -12.65 21.03 36.33
CA ASP A 1 -11.82 19.86 35.95
C ASP A 1 -12.69 18.92 35.12
N ARG A 2 -12.21 18.57 33.90
CA ARG A 2 -12.85 17.55 33.07
C ARG A 2 -11.95 16.31 33.08
N THR A 3 -12.47 15.21 33.58
CA THR A 3 -11.82 13.94 33.48
C THR A 3 -12.08 13.36 32.08
N GLY A 4 -11.04 12.94 31.36
CA GLY A 4 -11.13 12.40 30.02
C GLY A 4 -10.12 11.28 29.80
N LEU A 5 -10.31 10.53 28.74
CA LEU A 5 -9.39 9.48 28.29
C LEU A 5 -8.53 10.01 27.13
N LEU A 6 -7.21 9.88 27.25
CA LEU A 6 -6.29 10.16 26.13
C LEU A 6 -6.00 8.85 25.38
N TYR A 7 -6.29 8.83 24.09
CA TYR A 7 -6.01 7.67 23.22
C TYR A 7 -5.57 8.13 21.83
N GLY A 8 -5.04 7.21 21.02
CA GLY A 8 -4.61 7.50 19.67
C GLY A 8 -5.78 7.96 18.79
N ALA A 9 -5.65 9.06 18.06
CA ALA A 9 -6.72 9.67 17.28
C ALA A 9 -7.36 8.70 16.25
N TYR A 10 -6.58 7.81 15.69
CA TYR A 10 -7.07 6.76 14.77
C TYR A 10 -8.01 5.74 15.46
N GLY A 11 -8.08 5.69 16.77
CA GLY A 11 -9.09 4.89 17.50
C GLY A 11 -10.48 5.54 17.53
N ALA A 12 -10.62 6.77 17.03
CA ALA A 12 -11.90 7.46 16.97
C ALA A 12 -12.45 7.45 15.54
N ASP A 13 -13.61 6.81 15.33
CA ASP A 13 -14.28 6.73 14.03
C ASP A 13 -14.48 8.10 13.39
N GLY A 14 -14.89 9.10 14.19
CA GLY A 14 -15.10 10.46 13.73
C GLY A 14 -13.84 11.12 13.18
N PHE A 15 -12.68 10.85 13.78
CA PHE A 15 -11.40 11.33 13.26
C PHE A 15 -11.05 10.67 11.91
N CYS A 16 -11.21 9.35 11.81
CA CYS A 16 -10.94 8.62 10.59
C CYS A 16 -11.84 9.08 9.43
N ARG A 17 -13.14 9.30 9.71
CA ARG A 17 -14.09 9.87 8.74
C ARG A 17 -13.70 11.29 8.34
N ALA A 18 -13.33 12.15 9.28
CA ALA A 18 -12.92 13.52 8.98
C ALA A 18 -11.68 13.57 8.06
N LEU A 19 -10.72 12.67 8.25
CA LEU A 19 -9.56 12.55 7.32
C LEU A 19 -10.03 12.16 5.92
N ALA A 20 -10.86 11.14 5.80
CA ALA A 20 -11.35 10.67 4.50
C ALA A 20 -12.25 11.70 3.79
N GLU A 21 -13.13 12.40 4.53
CA GLU A 21 -13.91 13.52 3.99
C GLU A 21 -13.03 14.71 3.56
N GLY A 22 -11.97 14.99 4.34
CA GLY A 22 -10.98 16.01 4.00
C GLY A 22 -10.30 15.70 2.66
N ILE A 23 -9.97 14.43 2.42
CA ILE A 23 -9.45 13.95 1.13
C ILE A 23 -10.45 14.28 0.02
N GLY A 24 -11.71 13.90 0.16
CA GLY A 24 -12.73 14.15 -0.86
C GLY A 24 -12.95 15.63 -1.18
N LYS A 25 -12.70 16.50 -0.21
CA LYS A 25 -12.81 17.96 -0.38
C LYS A 25 -11.53 18.61 -0.91
N ASN A 26 -10.44 17.86 -1.10
CA ASN A 26 -9.10 18.39 -1.36
C ASN A 26 -8.75 19.52 -0.39
N ALA A 27 -9.02 19.30 0.90
CA ALA A 27 -8.92 20.32 1.92
C ALA A 27 -7.45 20.75 2.16
N ALA A 28 -7.28 22.02 2.59
CA ALA A 28 -6.01 22.52 3.09
C ALA A 28 -6.25 23.25 4.40
N ILE A 29 -5.65 22.77 5.50
CA ILE A 29 -5.89 23.26 6.85
C ILE A 29 -4.58 23.76 7.42
N PRO A 30 -4.49 25.05 7.86
CA PRO A 30 -3.31 25.52 8.58
C PRO A 30 -3.05 24.69 9.84
N PHE A 31 -1.82 24.24 10.04
CA PHE A 31 -1.42 23.41 11.15
C PHE A 31 0.02 23.69 11.58
N GLY A 32 0.19 24.15 12.80
CA GLY A 32 1.51 24.52 13.32
C GLY A 32 2.20 25.59 12.45
N ARG A 33 3.42 25.30 11.99
CA ARG A 33 4.20 26.16 11.08
C ARG A 33 4.02 25.80 9.60
N GLY A 34 3.02 25.02 9.27
CA GLY A 34 2.75 24.52 7.93
C GLY A 34 1.26 24.34 7.71
N ARG A 35 0.89 23.35 6.92
CA ARG A 35 -0.51 23.01 6.65
C ARG A 35 -0.67 21.52 6.40
N LEU A 36 -1.85 21.01 6.72
CA LEU A 36 -2.30 19.70 6.26
C LEU A 36 -2.92 19.87 4.88
N GLU A 37 -2.46 19.07 3.93
CA GLU A 37 -3.00 19.01 2.58
C GLU A 37 -3.62 17.63 2.35
N PHE A 38 -4.83 17.64 1.83
CA PHE A 38 -5.60 16.46 1.55
C PHE A 38 -5.75 16.35 0.03
N HIS A 39 -5.44 15.19 -0.52
CA HIS A 39 -5.40 15.00 -1.97
C HIS A 39 -6.26 13.79 -2.36
N ALA A 40 -7.34 14.04 -3.08
CA ALA A 40 -8.12 12.97 -3.71
C ALA A 40 -7.47 12.54 -5.03
N SER A 41 -7.54 11.24 -5.33
CA SER A 41 -7.31 10.73 -6.68
C SER A 41 -8.63 10.68 -7.48
N PRO A 42 -8.59 10.44 -8.80
CA PRO A 42 -9.79 10.19 -9.59
C PRO A 42 -10.64 9.01 -9.06
N ALA A 43 -9.99 8.00 -8.46
CA ALA A 43 -10.68 6.84 -7.88
C ALA A 43 -11.61 7.20 -6.70
N PHE A 44 -11.39 8.36 -6.06
CA PHE A 44 -12.23 8.81 -4.96
C PHE A 44 -13.71 8.91 -5.38
N ALA A 45 -14.00 9.47 -6.54
CA ALA A 45 -15.37 9.65 -7.02
C ALA A 45 -16.16 8.32 -7.11
N THR A 46 -15.47 7.23 -7.44
CA THR A 46 -16.08 5.90 -7.56
C THR A 46 -16.24 5.20 -6.23
N LEU A 47 -15.32 5.43 -5.28
CA LEU A 47 -15.24 4.69 -4.02
C LEU A 47 -15.79 5.46 -2.81
N ALA A 48 -16.16 6.75 -2.99
CA ALA A 48 -16.61 7.63 -1.90
C ALA A 48 -17.80 7.08 -1.10
N ALA A 49 -18.71 6.33 -1.74
CA ALA A 49 -19.83 5.68 -1.06
C ALA A 49 -19.38 4.70 0.05
N GLY A 50 -18.18 4.18 -0.04
CA GLY A 50 -17.58 3.34 1.02
C GLY A 50 -17.38 4.06 2.34
N LEU A 51 -17.34 5.39 2.36
CA LEU A 51 -17.17 6.17 3.59
C LEU A 51 -18.38 6.08 4.53
N ASP A 52 -19.56 5.75 4.03
CA ASP A 52 -20.77 5.56 4.83
C ASP A 52 -20.78 4.24 5.60
N ALA A 53 -19.91 3.30 5.19
CA ALA A 53 -19.80 1.99 5.83
C ALA A 53 -19.30 2.08 7.28
N PRO A 54 -19.60 1.08 8.14
CA PRO A 54 -19.07 1.01 9.49
C PRO A 54 -17.54 1.04 9.52
N VAL A 55 -16.98 1.80 10.47
CA VAL A 55 -15.53 1.82 10.70
C VAL A 55 -15.12 0.62 11.54
N ARG A 56 -14.06 -0.07 11.14
CA ARG A 56 -13.49 -1.21 11.86
C ARG A 56 -12.00 -0.99 12.12
N HIS A 57 -11.58 -1.29 13.32
CA HIS A 57 -10.20 -1.21 13.78
C HIS A 57 -9.67 -2.64 14.01
N PRO A 58 -8.75 -3.14 13.20
CA PRO A 58 -8.19 -4.48 13.42
C PRO A 58 -7.36 -4.50 14.72
N ALA A 59 -7.45 -5.61 15.44
CA ALA A 59 -6.70 -5.82 16.69
C ALA A 59 -5.21 -6.13 16.46
N LEU A 60 -4.77 -6.32 15.21
CA LEU A 60 -3.40 -6.70 14.89
C LEU A 60 -2.45 -5.51 15.05
N GLU A 61 -1.38 -5.69 15.80
CA GLU A 61 -0.26 -4.75 15.85
C GLU A 61 0.48 -4.77 14.51
N GLN A 62 0.45 -3.63 13.81
CA GLN A 62 1.17 -3.42 12.57
C GLN A 62 2.12 -2.22 12.72
N SER A 63 3.09 -2.11 11.83
CA SER A 63 4.01 -0.96 11.77
C SER A 63 3.29 0.38 11.53
N ASN A 64 2.07 0.32 10.96
CA ASN A 64 1.18 1.44 10.70
C ASN A 64 -0.20 1.19 11.33
N THR A 65 -0.99 2.23 11.50
CA THR A 65 -2.37 2.09 11.95
C THR A 65 -3.28 1.80 10.77
N ALA A 66 -4.05 0.72 10.86
CA ALA A 66 -5.01 0.28 9.85
C ALA A 66 -6.44 0.59 10.30
N VAL A 67 -7.27 1.16 9.42
CA VAL A 67 -8.68 1.42 9.64
C VAL A 67 -9.46 1.04 8.39
N TYR A 68 -10.55 0.30 8.54
CA TYR A 68 -11.39 -0.14 7.43
C TYR A 68 -12.72 0.59 7.45
N PHE A 69 -13.21 1.00 6.29
CA PHE A 69 -14.58 1.45 6.07
C PHE A 69 -15.32 0.33 5.34
N GLY A 70 -16.02 -0.51 6.10
CA GLY A 70 -16.62 -1.73 5.59
C GLY A 70 -15.61 -2.64 4.90
N GLU A 71 -15.96 -3.08 3.69
CA GLU A 71 -15.11 -3.87 2.79
C GLU A 71 -14.81 -3.10 1.49
N GLN A 72 -14.79 -1.78 1.54
CA GLN A 72 -14.60 -0.94 0.38
C GLN A 72 -13.34 -0.08 0.45
N LEU A 73 -13.00 0.44 1.63
CA LEU A 73 -11.87 1.35 1.80
C LEU A 73 -10.98 0.95 2.97
N PHE A 74 -9.71 1.25 2.81
CA PHE A 74 -8.67 1.03 3.78
C PHE A 74 -7.88 2.32 3.99
N LEU A 75 -7.90 2.84 5.23
CA LEU A 75 -7.11 4.01 5.64
C LEU A 75 -5.88 3.53 6.42
N LYS A 76 -4.72 3.87 5.93
CA LYS A 76 -3.42 3.58 6.54
C LYS A 76 -2.84 4.86 7.14
N GLY A 77 -2.69 4.91 8.46
CA GLY A 77 -2.01 5.99 9.17
C GLY A 77 -0.56 5.64 9.44
N TYR A 78 0.38 6.45 8.97
CA TYR A 78 1.81 6.21 9.17
C TYR A 78 2.23 6.61 10.59
N ARG A 79 2.84 5.66 11.33
CA ARG A 79 3.38 5.92 12.68
C ARG A 79 4.81 6.45 12.63
N ARG A 80 5.58 6.04 11.64
CA ARG A 80 6.94 6.55 11.40
C ARG A 80 6.88 7.49 10.23
N LEU A 81 6.99 8.78 10.54
CA LEU A 81 6.92 9.84 9.54
C LEU A 81 8.31 10.11 8.98
N GLN A 82 8.42 10.09 7.66
CA GLN A 82 9.63 10.43 6.94
C GLN A 82 9.37 11.63 6.03
N PRO A 83 10.20 12.66 6.11
CA PRO A 83 10.12 13.78 5.17
C PRO A 83 10.44 13.34 3.75
N GLY A 84 9.78 13.95 2.79
CA GLY A 84 9.94 13.66 1.36
C GLY A 84 8.78 12.87 0.77
N ILE A 85 8.99 12.37 -0.43
CA ILE A 85 7.99 11.58 -1.17
C ILE A 85 7.85 10.21 -0.51
N ASN A 86 6.61 9.80 -0.28
CA ASN A 86 6.32 8.46 0.21
C ASN A 86 6.20 7.51 -1.00
N PRO A 87 7.08 6.50 -1.14
CA PRO A 87 7.07 5.61 -2.30
C PRO A 87 5.76 4.84 -2.47
N GLU A 88 5.07 4.47 -1.38
CA GLU A 88 3.80 3.77 -1.46
C GLU A 88 2.70 4.63 -2.09
N VAL A 89 2.67 5.92 -1.77
CA VAL A 89 1.73 6.88 -2.36
C VAL A 89 2.11 7.17 -3.81
N GLU A 90 3.38 7.40 -4.09
CA GLU A 90 3.87 7.73 -5.43
C GLU A 90 3.64 6.59 -6.42
N VAL A 91 4.12 5.40 -6.10
CA VAL A 91 3.95 4.20 -6.90
C VAL A 91 2.48 3.82 -7.03
N GLY A 92 1.73 3.87 -5.92
CA GLY A 92 0.31 3.56 -5.93
C GLY A 92 -0.49 4.51 -6.84
N ARG A 93 -0.20 5.81 -6.83
CA ARG A 93 -0.82 6.78 -7.75
C ARG A 93 -0.44 6.53 -9.20
N PHE A 94 0.84 6.27 -9.48
CA PHE A 94 1.27 5.93 -10.83
C PHE A 94 0.48 4.73 -11.37
N LEU A 95 0.41 3.65 -10.61
CA LEU A 95 -0.30 2.44 -11.01
C LEU A 95 -1.82 2.64 -11.13
N THR A 96 -2.41 3.48 -10.27
CA THR A 96 -3.86 3.75 -10.29
C THR A 96 -4.26 4.68 -11.43
N ASP A 97 -3.48 5.76 -11.66
CA ASP A 97 -3.92 6.88 -12.48
C ASP A 97 -3.28 6.90 -13.87
N GLN A 98 -2.09 6.31 -14.04
CA GLN A 98 -1.28 6.44 -15.26
C GLN A 98 -0.96 5.11 -15.94
N SER A 99 -1.15 3.99 -15.23
CA SER A 99 -0.83 2.66 -15.73
C SER A 99 -2.10 1.87 -16.06
N PRO A 100 -2.06 0.97 -17.06
CA PRO A 100 -3.13 0.02 -17.32
C PRO A 100 -3.17 -1.16 -16.34
N TYR A 101 -2.28 -1.21 -15.34
CA TYR A 101 -2.17 -2.33 -14.40
C TYR A 101 -3.35 -2.36 -13.43
N ALA A 102 -4.19 -3.41 -13.55
CA ALA A 102 -5.43 -3.51 -12.79
C ALA A 102 -5.31 -4.30 -11.46
N HIS A 103 -4.13 -4.89 -11.18
CA HIS A 103 -3.94 -5.76 -10.01
C HIS A 103 -3.24 -5.03 -8.85
N VAL A 104 -3.73 -3.85 -8.53
CA VAL A 104 -3.28 -3.01 -7.41
C VAL A 104 -4.49 -2.48 -6.67
N ALA A 105 -4.39 -2.35 -5.35
CA ALA A 105 -5.38 -1.61 -4.58
C ALA A 105 -5.33 -0.14 -4.99
N PRO A 106 -6.40 0.44 -5.55
CA PRO A 106 -6.34 1.80 -6.07
C PRO A 106 -6.10 2.80 -4.95
N VAL A 107 -5.21 3.75 -5.20
CA VAL A 107 -5.02 4.91 -4.31
C VAL A 107 -6.23 5.82 -4.47
N VAL A 108 -6.94 6.05 -3.38
CA VAL A 108 -8.13 6.91 -3.32
C VAL A 108 -7.75 8.32 -2.90
N GLY A 109 -6.70 8.46 -2.10
CA GLY A 109 -6.14 9.75 -1.73
C GLY A 109 -5.12 9.68 -0.62
N SER A 110 -4.53 10.82 -0.28
CA SER A 110 -3.52 10.95 0.78
C SER A 110 -3.74 12.18 1.65
N VAL A 111 -3.15 12.15 2.84
CA VAL A 111 -3.01 13.31 3.72
C VAL A 111 -1.53 13.58 3.93
N GLU A 112 -1.11 14.80 3.67
CA GLU A 112 0.27 15.24 3.76
C GLU A 112 0.40 16.45 4.68
N TYR A 113 1.49 16.55 5.39
CA TYR A 113 1.90 17.77 6.07
C TYR A 113 2.95 18.48 5.23
N ARG A 114 2.61 19.71 4.78
CA ARG A 114 3.54 20.57 4.08
C ARG A 114 4.08 21.63 5.02
N ARG A 115 5.39 21.63 5.20
CA ARG A 115 6.12 22.63 5.98
C ARG A 115 6.22 23.96 5.23
N ALA A 116 6.57 25.01 5.95
CA ALA A 116 6.77 26.35 5.38
C ALA A 116 7.94 26.40 4.35
N ASP A 117 8.95 25.52 4.51
CA ASP A 117 10.07 25.37 3.58
C ASP A 117 9.73 24.54 2.32
N GLY A 118 8.48 24.09 2.19
CA GLY A 118 8.00 23.30 1.05
C GLY A 118 8.16 21.80 1.21
N GLN A 119 8.90 21.32 2.22
CA GLN A 119 9.06 19.90 2.47
C GLN A 119 7.73 19.25 2.87
N THR A 120 7.43 18.10 2.29
CA THR A 120 6.21 17.32 2.58
C THR A 120 6.53 16.08 3.40
N THR A 121 5.52 15.60 4.12
CA THR A 121 5.57 14.35 4.87
C THR A 121 4.18 13.71 4.79
N THR A 122 4.10 12.48 4.30
CA THR A 122 2.81 11.76 4.23
C THR A 122 2.41 11.27 5.61
N LEU A 123 1.18 11.56 5.99
CA LEU A 123 0.59 11.18 7.29
C LEU A 123 -0.35 9.99 7.16
N ALA A 124 -1.11 9.94 6.06
CA ALA A 124 -2.06 8.86 5.81
C ALA A 124 -2.27 8.62 4.32
N LEU A 125 -2.68 7.39 4.00
CA LEU A 125 -3.04 6.93 2.67
C LEU A 125 -4.43 6.27 2.75
N LEU A 126 -5.34 6.68 1.88
CA LEU A 126 -6.64 6.04 1.67
C LEU A 126 -6.57 5.23 0.38
N GLN A 127 -6.91 3.95 0.45
CA GLN A 127 -6.90 3.00 -0.67
C GLN A 127 -8.23 2.27 -0.77
N GLY A 128 -8.52 1.73 -1.96
CA GLY A 128 -9.55 0.72 -2.11
C GLY A 128 -9.17 -0.54 -1.30
N TYR A 129 -10.16 -1.15 -0.68
CA TYR A 129 -9.95 -2.42 0.02
C TYR A 129 -10.03 -3.58 -0.98
N THR A 130 -9.09 -4.50 -0.86
CA THR A 130 -9.12 -5.77 -1.60
C THR A 130 -9.38 -6.89 -0.60
N ALA A 131 -10.53 -7.55 -0.74
CA ALA A 131 -10.86 -8.71 0.09
C ALA A 131 -9.80 -9.80 -0.11
N ASN A 132 -9.30 -10.34 0.99
CA ASN A 132 -8.26 -11.37 0.98
C ASN A 132 -8.48 -12.36 2.13
N GLN A 133 -7.88 -13.53 2.03
CA GLN A 133 -7.89 -14.58 3.05
C GLN A 133 -6.56 -14.65 3.81
N GLY A 134 -5.67 -13.69 3.62
CA GLY A 134 -4.35 -13.65 4.19
C GLY A 134 -3.30 -13.27 3.15
N ASP A 135 -2.04 -13.31 3.53
CA ASP A 135 -0.91 -13.04 2.65
C ASP A 135 -0.29 -14.32 2.07
N SER A 136 0.44 -14.17 0.98
CA SER A 136 1.06 -15.29 0.27
C SER A 136 2.19 -15.96 1.05
N TRP A 137 2.83 -15.27 1.98
CA TRP A 137 3.88 -15.83 2.82
C TRP A 137 3.30 -16.87 3.80
N ASN A 138 2.30 -16.47 4.58
CA ASN A 138 1.64 -17.38 5.51
C ASN A 138 1.02 -18.56 4.77
N PHE A 139 0.35 -18.30 3.63
CA PHE A 139 -0.18 -19.37 2.78
C PHE A 139 0.90 -20.38 2.35
N ALA A 140 2.08 -19.89 1.91
CA ALA A 140 3.18 -20.77 1.48
C ALA A 140 3.79 -21.55 2.66
N VAL A 141 3.95 -20.91 3.82
CA VAL A 141 4.45 -21.57 5.05
C VAL A 141 3.49 -22.65 5.49
N ASP A 142 2.19 -22.36 5.62
CA ASP A 142 1.16 -23.33 6.00
C ASP A 142 1.07 -24.50 5.02
N TYR A 143 1.29 -24.23 3.73
CA TYR A 143 1.34 -25.26 2.72
C TYR A 143 2.55 -26.19 2.91
N LEU A 144 3.73 -25.62 3.13
CA LEU A 144 4.97 -26.38 3.32
C LEU A 144 4.95 -27.17 4.63
N GLU A 145 4.42 -26.61 5.72
CA GLU A 145 4.27 -27.31 7.00
C GLU A 145 3.37 -28.55 6.87
N ARG A 146 2.25 -28.42 6.16
CA ARG A 146 1.37 -29.57 5.88
C ARG A 146 2.06 -30.62 5.02
N PHE A 147 2.78 -30.20 3.98
CA PHE A 147 3.51 -31.11 3.11
C PHE A 147 4.61 -31.89 3.83
N LEU A 148 5.35 -31.22 4.75
CA LEU A 148 6.42 -31.86 5.52
C LEU A 148 5.86 -32.74 6.65
N GLY A 149 4.69 -32.41 7.19
CA GLY A 149 4.04 -33.15 8.27
C GLY A 149 3.26 -34.39 7.79
N GLU A 150 2.76 -34.36 6.55
CA GLU A 150 1.98 -35.45 5.95
C GLU A 150 2.59 -35.86 4.59
N PRO A 151 3.62 -36.73 4.59
CA PRO A 151 4.30 -37.13 3.35
C PRO A 151 3.39 -37.84 2.31
N GLU A 152 2.20 -38.31 2.72
CA GLU A 152 1.19 -38.94 1.89
C GLU A 152 -0.02 -37.99 1.67
N LEU A 153 0.21 -36.73 1.32
CA LEU A 153 -0.88 -35.86 0.89
C LEU A 153 -1.62 -36.49 -0.29
N PRO A 154 -2.93 -36.73 -0.22
CA PRO A 154 -3.69 -37.12 -1.38
C PRO A 154 -3.47 -36.10 -2.48
N SER A 155 -3.20 -36.55 -3.69
CA SER A 155 -3.19 -35.68 -4.86
C SER A 155 -4.59 -35.05 -4.99
N ASP A 156 -4.71 -33.81 -4.53
CA ASP A 156 -6.01 -33.10 -4.48
C ASP A 156 -6.43 -32.56 -5.85
N ASP A 157 -5.90 -33.14 -6.91
CA ASP A 157 -6.25 -32.62 -8.19
C ASP A 157 -6.74 -33.73 -9.14
N ARG A 158 -7.69 -33.37 -9.96
CA ARG A 158 -8.28 -34.17 -11.02
C ARG A 158 -7.23 -34.58 -12.08
N THR A 159 -6.06 -33.97 -12.09
CA THR A 159 -4.95 -34.22 -13.03
C THR A 159 -3.92 -35.17 -12.46
N GLY A 160 -3.97 -35.53 -11.18
CA GLY A 160 -3.03 -36.42 -10.53
C GLY A 160 -1.62 -35.80 -10.31
N THR A 161 -1.45 -34.50 -10.52
CA THR A 161 -0.17 -33.81 -10.31
C THR A 161 -0.08 -33.30 -8.88
N PRO A 162 0.84 -33.83 -8.04
CA PRO A 162 1.07 -33.29 -6.71
C PRO A 162 1.35 -31.78 -6.77
N HIS A 163 0.79 -31.03 -5.83
CA HIS A 163 1.02 -29.59 -5.70
C HIS A 163 0.46 -28.69 -6.81
N ALA A 164 -0.36 -29.21 -7.74
CA ALA A 164 -0.85 -28.46 -8.91
C ALA A 164 -1.52 -27.15 -8.52
N TYR A 165 -2.35 -27.15 -7.47
CA TYR A 165 -3.00 -25.92 -6.99
C TYR A 165 -1.98 -24.89 -6.50
N PHE A 166 -1.02 -25.29 -5.65
CA PHE A 166 0.03 -24.39 -5.16
C PHE A 166 0.85 -23.82 -6.31
N LEU A 167 1.29 -24.69 -7.24
CA LEU A 167 2.06 -24.27 -8.41
C LEU A 167 1.29 -23.31 -9.31
N SER A 168 -0.02 -23.49 -9.47
CA SER A 168 -0.86 -22.57 -10.26
C SER A 168 -0.93 -21.18 -9.64
N LEU A 169 -0.93 -21.07 -8.30
CA LEU A 169 -0.88 -19.78 -7.61
C LEU A 169 0.49 -19.10 -7.75
N ILE A 170 1.58 -19.88 -7.69
CA ILE A 170 2.93 -19.35 -7.91
C ILE A 170 3.10 -18.88 -9.35
N GLU A 171 2.58 -19.62 -10.33
CA GLU A 171 2.56 -19.19 -11.74
C GLU A 171 1.77 -17.87 -11.90
N LEU A 172 0.59 -17.78 -11.28
CA LEU A 172 -0.20 -16.56 -11.30
C LEU A 172 0.56 -15.38 -10.69
N LEU A 173 1.23 -15.57 -9.54
CA LEU A 173 2.04 -14.56 -8.89
C LEU A 173 3.17 -14.08 -9.82
N GLY A 174 3.89 -15.02 -10.46
CA GLY A 174 4.94 -14.70 -11.44
C GLY A 174 4.40 -13.89 -12.62
N ARG A 175 3.24 -14.25 -13.14
CA ARG A 175 2.57 -13.51 -14.22
C ARG A 175 2.21 -12.08 -13.78
N ARG A 176 1.59 -11.90 -12.61
CA ARG A 176 1.26 -10.58 -12.08
C ARG A 176 2.49 -9.70 -11.82
N THR A 177 3.57 -10.30 -11.37
CA THR A 177 4.87 -9.61 -11.22
C THR A 177 5.42 -9.16 -12.58
N GLY A 178 5.37 -10.03 -13.60
CA GLY A 178 5.77 -9.66 -14.95
C GLY A 178 4.93 -8.54 -15.55
N GLU A 179 3.60 -8.57 -15.35
CA GLU A 179 2.69 -7.51 -15.77
C GLU A 179 2.98 -6.17 -15.05
N LEU A 180 3.32 -6.23 -13.75
CA LEU A 180 3.74 -5.06 -12.98
C LEU A 180 5.02 -4.44 -13.54
N HIS A 181 6.03 -5.25 -13.85
CA HIS A 181 7.26 -4.77 -14.48
C HIS A 181 6.99 -4.13 -15.86
N GLN A 182 6.09 -4.74 -16.64
CA GLN A 182 5.67 -4.14 -17.92
C GLN A 182 4.97 -2.79 -17.72
N ALA A 183 4.13 -2.66 -16.69
CA ALA A 183 3.46 -1.41 -16.36
C ALA A 183 4.46 -0.28 -16.06
N PHE A 184 5.53 -0.57 -15.33
CA PHE A 184 6.63 0.39 -15.09
C PHE A 184 7.50 0.64 -16.32
N ALA A 185 7.48 -0.24 -17.30
CA ALA A 185 8.25 -0.07 -18.54
C ALA A 185 7.53 0.79 -19.60
N VAL A 186 6.28 1.17 -19.37
CA VAL A 186 5.53 2.05 -20.27
C VAL A 186 6.00 3.49 -20.09
N SER A 187 6.33 4.18 -21.21
CA SER A 187 6.58 5.62 -21.18
C SER A 187 5.26 6.38 -21.05
N THR A 188 5.13 7.13 -19.98
CA THR A 188 3.92 7.91 -19.67
C THR A 188 4.14 9.42 -19.80
N GLY A 189 5.37 9.85 -20.05
CA GLY A 189 5.78 11.25 -19.97
C GLY A 189 5.99 11.76 -18.54
N ASN A 190 5.81 10.90 -17.53
CA ASN A 190 6.13 11.22 -16.15
C ASN A 190 7.61 10.93 -15.90
N THR A 191 8.42 11.97 -15.81
CA THR A 191 9.89 11.87 -15.71
C THR A 191 10.37 11.05 -14.51
N VAL A 192 9.57 10.93 -13.45
CA VAL A 192 9.88 10.13 -12.26
C VAL A 192 9.84 8.62 -12.56
N PHE A 193 8.97 8.21 -13.51
CA PHE A 193 8.78 6.81 -13.90
C PHE A 193 9.33 6.47 -15.28
N GLU A 194 10.01 7.41 -15.96
CA GLU A 194 10.69 7.12 -17.21
C GLU A 194 11.91 6.22 -16.97
N ARG A 195 12.15 5.37 -17.95
CA ARG A 195 13.29 4.44 -17.90
C ARG A 195 14.62 5.19 -18.00
N GLU A 196 15.51 4.94 -17.08
CA GLU A 196 16.87 5.44 -17.11
C GLU A 196 17.84 4.31 -17.53
N PRO A 197 18.82 4.59 -18.41
CA PRO A 197 19.84 3.61 -18.75
C PRO A 197 20.80 3.44 -17.55
N ILE A 198 21.16 2.20 -17.27
CA ILE A 198 22.22 1.90 -16.31
C ILE A 198 23.55 2.41 -16.86
N THR A 199 24.22 3.28 -16.11
CA THR A 199 25.51 3.85 -16.48
C THR A 199 26.67 3.11 -15.83
N PRO A 200 27.91 3.22 -16.35
CA PRO A 200 29.10 2.70 -15.66
C PRO A 200 29.29 3.25 -14.25
N ALA A 201 28.84 4.50 -13.98
CA ALA A 201 28.90 5.11 -12.66
C ALA A 201 27.96 4.40 -11.67
N ASP A 202 26.77 4.01 -12.11
CA ASP A 202 25.81 3.25 -11.28
C ASP A 202 26.40 1.90 -10.88
N LEU A 203 27.00 1.20 -11.84
CA LEU A 203 27.65 -0.09 -11.59
C LEU A 203 28.82 0.02 -10.60
N ALA A 204 29.63 1.06 -10.73
CA ALA A 204 30.71 1.32 -9.78
C ALA A 204 30.20 1.64 -8.38
N SER A 205 29.13 2.46 -8.28
CA SER A 205 28.48 2.80 -7.01
C SER A 205 27.91 1.56 -6.32
N TRP A 206 27.17 0.73 -7.04
CA TRP A 206 26.59 -0.52 -6.50
C TRP A 206 27.67 -1.51 -6.06
N SER A 207 28.73 -1.67 -6.86
CA SER A 207 29.86 -2.52 -6.49
C SER A 207 30.54 -2.06 -5.20
N SER A 208 30.75 -0.74 -5.05
CA SER A 208 31.34 -0.17 -3.85
C SER A 208 30.44 -0.34 -2.62
N ALA A 209 29.13 -0.17 -2.76
CA ALA A 209 28.17 -0.37 -1.69
C ALA A 209 28.16 -1.83 -1.21
N LEU A 210 28.10 -2.80 -2.14
CA LEU A 210 28.15 -4.22 -1.81
C LEU A 210 29.46 -4.61 -1.10
N GLN A 211 30.60 -4.05 -1.52
CA GLN A 211 31.89 -4.30 -0.88
C GLN A 211 31.93 -3.73 0.57
N ALA A 212 31.28 -2.58 0.80
CA ALA A 212 31.20 -1.99 2.12
C ALA A 212 30.30 -2.78 3.10
N GLU A 213 29.27 -3.43 2.59
CA GLU A 213 28.36 -4.28 3.39
C GLU A 213 28.95 -5.67 3.69
N ALA A 214 29.90 -6.12 2.89
CA ALA A 214 30.50 -7.46 3.00
C ALA A 214 31.65 -7.53 4.04
N VAL A 215 32.01 -6.42 4.68
CA VAL A 215 33.03 -6.29 5.73
C VAL A 215 32.35 -6.14 7.09
#